data_9fae5c960d85c66a09b114a028eb2032
#
_entry.id   9fae5c960d85c66a09b114a028eb2032
#
_cell.length_a   1.000
_cell.length_b   1.000
_cell.length_c   1.000
_cell.angle_alpha   90.00
_cell.angle_beta   90.00
_cell.angle_gamma   90.00
#
_symmetry.space_group_name_H-M   'P 1'
#
loop_
_entity.id
_entity.type
_entity.pdbx_description
1 polymer ?
#
loop_
_entity_poly.entity_id
_entity_poly.type
_entity_poly.pdbx_seq_one_letter_code
_entity_poly.pdbx_strand_id
1 'polypeptide(L)'
;VFNTPILSKRSLASAAVALLFAVLFASCGGTRETGLERVRRTGVLRWGADEQGGEPYVFGDPAHPGQRIGFEVEIAEAIAHEMGVRAEFTQNDWSNLVPSLDRGSFDVIMNGLEVTPARADTVLFTRPYYIFSAQLVARRDDATVTGLESLHGRRVGTLASSMSFDILRESGVEVVTYEGTEEPYADLEGGRIDAVLLDDIIATRYGLVRPTLRLVTDIQDGYYAVACRHADQTLCTEVDHALAAIAQRGELRRILSRWEIDSEREARLETWSDDDTRAMVLVRQHATFTPYLAWLFVQGAGVTVLVSALAMCLAIALGLLLALTRMYGPKPLSSIATTYVELFRGTPVLLQLHVLYFGVMPVMRNAINWDGLSEYDAFFAAIVGL
;
A
#
# COMPACT_ATOMS: atom_id res chain seq x y z
N VAL A 1 32.77 72.89 -2.50
CA VAL A 1 32.49 72.15 -1.26
C VAL A 1 31.49 71.03 -1.67
N PHE A 2 31.98 69.81 -1.88
CA PHE A 2 31.16 68.64 -2.19
C PHE A 2 30.77 67.95 -0.89
N ASN A 3 29.47 67.91 -0.61
CA ASN A 3 28.88 67.24 0.56
C ASN A 3 28.56 65.78 0.17
N THR A 4 29.39 64.80 0.50
CA THR A 4 29.09 63.37 0.36
C THR A 4 28.22 62.91 1.52
N PRO A 5 27.04 62.33 1.27
CA PRO A 5 26.17 61.80 2.34
C PRO A 5 26.80 60.58 2.96
N ILE A 6 27.14 60.66 4.28
CA ILE A 6 27.63 59.53 5.09
C ILE A 6 26.40 58.61 5.37
N LEU A 7 26.31 57.49 4.65
CA LEU A 7 25.32 56.44 4.93
C LEU A 7 25.49 55.93 6.37
N SER A 8 24.42 56.01 7.16
CA SER A 8 24.45 55.60 8.56
C SER A 8 24.71 54.11 8.72
N LYS A 9 25.44 53.68 9.76
CA LYS A 9 25.73 52.24 10.03
C LYS A 9 24.47 51.40 10.09
N ARG A 10 23.30 51.97 10.36
CA ARG A 10 21.99 51.28 10.33
C ARG A 10 21.51 50.97 8.93
N SER A 11 21.75 51.82 7.95
CA SER A 11 21.34 51.57 6.55
C SER A 11 22.23 50.49 5.87
N LEU A 12 23.50 50.40 6.24
CA LEU A 12 24.40 49.35 5.78
C LEU A 12 24.03 47.96 6.37
N ALA A 13 23.64 47.90 7.65
CA ALA A 13 23.18 46.67 8.27
C ALA A 13 21.85 46.16 7.68
N SER A 14 20.91 47.07 7.39
CA SER A 14 19.64 46.72 6.76
C SER A 14 19.84 46.24 5.31
N ALA A 15 20.76 46.85 4.56
CA ALA A 15 21.11 46.42 3.20
C ALA A 15 21.82 45.05 3.17
N ALA A 16 22.69 44.78 4.15
CA ALA A 16 23.37 43.47 4.29
C ALA A 16 22.39 42.36 4.67
N VAL A 17 21.42 42.63 5.55
CA VAL A 17 20.36 41.67 5.91
C VAL A 17 19.42 41.43 4.71
N ALA A 18 19.04 42.46 3.98
CA ALA A 18 18.23 42.30 2.76
C ALA A 18 18.96 41.50 1.66
N LEU A 19 20.27 41.73 1.51
CA LEU A 19 21.11 40.98 0.57
C LEU A 19 21.25 39.50 1.00
N LEU A 20 21.41 39.23 2.29
CA LEU A 20 21.47 37.87 2.85
C LEU A 20 20.15 37.13 2.64
N PHE A 21 19.01 37.80 2.85
CA PHE A 21 17.69 37.24 2.55
C PHE A 21 17.50 37.01 1.05
N ALA A 22 17.93 37.93 0.18
CA ALA A 22 17.87 37.78 -1.27
C ALA A 22 18.73 36.58 -1.76
N VAL A 23 19.93 36.38 -1.18
CA VAL A 23 20.81 35.23 -1.49
C VAL A 23 20.20 33.90 -0.97
N LEU A 24 19.58 33.91 0.22
CA LEU A 24 18.88 32.74 0.75
C LEU A 24 17.64 32.38 -0.08
N PHE A 25 16.87 33.37 -0.57
CA PHE A 25 15.73 33.11 -1.45
C PHE A 25 16.14 32.76 -2.89
N ALA A 26 17.25 33.30 -3.41
CA ALA A 26 17.76 32.93 -4.72
C ALA A 26 18.34 31.50 -4.76
N SER A 27 18.79 30.95 -3.60
CA SER A 27 19.28 29.58 -3.50
C SER A 27 18.15 28.53 -3.50
N CYS A 28 16.87 28.92 -3.28
CA CYS A 28 15.71 28.02 -3.30
C CYS A 28 15.01 27.93 -4.67
N GLY A 29 15.50 28.62 -5.71
CA GLY A 29 14.94 28.67 -7.06
C GLY A 29 15.55 27.68 -8.05
N GLY A 30 16.21 26.62 -7.60
CA GLY A 30 16.58 25.47 -8.45
C GLY A 30 15.31 24.81 -8.96
N THR A 31 15.05 24.84 -10.28
CA THR A 31 14.03 24.02 -10.91
C THR A 31 14.27 22.59 -10.45
N ARG A 32 13.30 22.02 -9.70
CA ARG A 32 13.40 20.61 -9.30
C ARG A 32 13.51 19.78 -10.56
N GLU A 33 14.60 19.02 -10.68
CA GLU A 33 14.81 18.06 -11.76
C GLU A 33 13.58 17.17 -11.90
N THR A 34 13.01 17.09 -13.08
CA THR A 34 11.86 16.21 -13.36
C THR A 34 12.30 14.74 -13.36
N GLY A 35 11.34 13.81 -13.12
CA GLY A 35 11.63 12.39 -13.18
C GLY A 35 12.24 11.97 -14.52
N LEU A 36 11.75 12.52 -15.65
CA LEU A 36 12.27 12.24 -16.99
C LEU A 36 13.71 12.76 -17.19
N GLU A 37 14.00 13.98 -16.74
CA GLU A 37 15.36 14.54 -16.82
C GLU A 37 16.35 13.67 -16.04
N ARG A 38 15.96 13.21 -14.85
CA ARG A 38 16.78 12.31 -14.04
C ARG A 38 17.02 10.97 -14.73
N VAL A 39 15.98 10.33 -15.26
CA VAL A 39 16.08 9.06 -16.01
C VAL A 39 17.01 9.22 -17.20
N ARG A 40 16.86 10.29 -17.99
CA ARG A 40 17.74 10.56 -19.15
C ARG A 40 19.19 10.84 -18.75
N ARG A 41 19.41 11.59 -17.66
CA ARG A 41 20.76 11.91 -17.16
C ARG A 41 21.46 10.68 -16.57
N THR A 42 20.74 9.85 -15.83
CA THR A 42 21.32 8.64 -15.22
C THR A 42 21.41 7.46 -16.18
N GLY A 43 20.63 7.47 -17.26
CA GLY A 43 20.47 6.35 -18.18
C GLY A 43 19.74 5.16 -17.54
N VAL A 44 18.95 5.39 -16.47
CA VAL A 44 18.33 4.33 -15.67
C VAL A 44 16.88 4.66 -15.36
N LEU A 45 15.96 3.75 -15.69
CA LEU A 45 14.58 3.72 -15.24
C LEU A 45 14.48 2.73 -14.07
N ARG A 46 14.29 3.24 -12.85
CA ARG A 46 14.08 2.37 -11.67
C ARG A 46 12.61 2.01 -11.58
N TRP A 47 12.31 0.73 -11.49
CA TRP A 47 10.94 0.24 -11.30
C TRP A 47 10.80 -0.58 -10.02
N GLY A 48 9.72 -0.30 -9.27
CA GLY A 48 9.41 -0.94 -7.99
C GLY A 48 8.43 -2.08 -8.18
N ALA A 49 8.73 -3.23 -7.57
CA ALA A 49 7.85 -4.37 -7.49
C ALA A 49 8.16 -5.24 -6.26
N ASP A 50 7.24 -6.16 -5.94
CA ASP A 50 7.39 -7.16 -4.91
C ASP A 50 7.68 -8.52 -5.53
N GLU A 51 8.86 -9.06 -5.22
CA GLU A 51 9.29 -10.38 -5.67
C GLU A 51 8.42 -11.51 -5.08
N GLN A 52 7.70 -11.25 -3.96
CA GLN A 52 6.77 -12.19 -3.34
C GLN A 52 5.48 -12.39 -4.15
N GLY A 53 5.18 -11.50 -5.11
CA GLY A 53 4.14 -11.72 -6.13
C GLY A 53 4.40 -13.00 -6.94
N GLY A 54 5.65 -13.40 -7.04
CA GLY A 54 6.09 -14.68 -7.56
C GLY A 54 5.94 -14.83 -9.06
N GLU A 55 6.00 -16.08 -9.51
CA GLU A 55 5.83 -16.44 -10.91
C GLU A 55 4.39 -16.18 -11.37
N PRO A 56 4.17 -15.59 -12.57
CA PRO A 56 5.14 -15.22 -13.59
C PRO A 56 5.56 -13.75 -13.59
N TYR A 57 5.22 -12.95 -12.58
CA TYR A 57 5.42 -11.49 -12.56
C TYR A 57 6.90 -11.09 -12.50
N VAL A 58 7.51 -11.18 -11.33
CA VAL A 58 8.92 -10.97 -11.06
C VAL A 58 9.37 -11.90 -9.94
N PHE A 59 10.40 -12.69 -10.19
CA PHE A 59 10.91 -13.65 -9.22
C PHE A 59 12.39 -14.00 -9.51
N GLY A 60 13.05 -14.59 -8.52
CA GLY A 60 14.46 -15.02 -8.67
C GLY A 60 14.61 -16.14 -9.69
N ASP A 61 15.58 -16.03 -10.59
CA ASP A 61 15.89 -17.11 -11.54
C ASP A 61 16.48 -18.33 -10.79
N PRO A 62 15.80 -19.49 -10.80
CA PRO A 62 16.32 -20.69 -10.15
C PRO A 62 17.63 -21.20 -10.75
N ALA A 63 17.88 -20.89 -12.03
CA ALA A 63 19.09 -21.33 -12.74
C ALA A 63 20.28 -20.37 -12.51
N HIS A 64 20.02 -19.10 -12.26
CA HIS A 64 21.03 -18.05 -12.11
C HIS A 64 20.78 -17.21 -10.85
N PRO A 65 21.25 -17.64 -9.67
CA PRO A 65 21.04 -16.93 -8.42
C PRO A 65 21.46 -15.45 -8.50
N GLY A 66 20.57 -14.55 -8.09
CA GLY A 66 20.79 -13.11 -8.14
C GLY A 66 20.25 -12.42 -9.40
N GLN A 67 19.81 -13.17 -10.40
CA GLN A 67 19.03 -12.63 -11.53
C GLN A 67 17.53 -12.73 -11.24
N ARG A 68 16.77 -11.86 -11.87
CA ARG A 68 15.30 -11.85 -11.83
C ARG A 68 14.76 -12.13 -13.21
N ILE A 69 13.69 -12.89 -13.26
CA ILE A 69 12.95 -13.22 -14.46
C ILE A 69 11.45 -13.01 -14.23
N GLY A 70 10.69 -12.92 -15.26
CA GLY A 70 9.25 -12.72 -15.24
C GLY A 70 8.79 -11.88 -16.42
N PHE A 71 7.49 -11.92 -16.73
CA PHE A 71 6.99 -11.15 -17.86
C PHE A 71 7.13 -9.64 -17.62
N GLU A 72 7.03 -9.18 -16.38
CA GLU A 72 7.20 -7.77 -16.03
C GLU A 72 8.67 -7.32 -16.10
N VAL A 73 9.62 -8.20 -15.81
CA VAL A 73 11.04 -7.91 -16.05
C VAL A 73 11.29 -7.64 -17.53
N GLU A 74 10.75 -8.51 -18.42
CA GLU A 74 10.89 -8.34 -19.86
C GLU A 74 10.17 -7.09 -20.38
N ILE A 75 8.99 -6.76 -19.85
CA ILE A 75 8.27 -5.53 -20.20
C ILE A 75 9.05 -4.29 -19.74
N ALA A 76 9.60 -4.29 -18.52
CA ALA A 76 10.41 -3.19 -17.99
C ALA A 76 11.65 -2.96 -18.86
N GLU A 77 12.33 -4.03 -19.27
CA GLU A 77 13.48 -3.98 -20.15
C GLU A 77 13.11 -3.46 -21.54
N ALA A 78 11.98 -3.90 -22.11
CA ALA A 78 11.49 -3.43 -23.40
C ALA A 78 11.12 -1.94 -23.38
N ILE A 79 10.43 -1.46 -22.33
CA ILE A 79 10.11 -0.04 -22.12
C ILE A 79 11.42 0.76 -22.00
N ALA A 80 12.33 0.34 -21.14
CA ALA A 80 13.62 1.05 -20.95
C ALA A 80 14.44 1.09 -22.23
N HIS A 81 14.50 0.00 -22.99
CA HIS A 81 15.17 -0.05 -24.30
C HIS A 81 14.56 0.96 -25.29
N GLU A 82 13.22 1.03 -25.36
CA GLU A 82 12.53 2.00 -26.22
C GLU A 82 12.85 3.45 -25.82
N MET A 83 12.99 3.71 -24.51
CA MET A 83 13.40 5.02 -23.98
C MET A 83 14.90 5.30 -24.12
N GLY A 84 15.72 4.35 -24.60
CA GLY A 84 17.18 4.47 -24.72
C GLY A 84 17.91 4.45 -23.36
N VAL A 85 17.34 3.80 -22.34
CA VAL A 85 17.91 3.65 -21.00
C VAL A 85 17.90 2.17 -20.58
N ARG A 86 18.41 1.83 -19.41
CA ARG A 86 18.30 0.48 -18.82
C ARG A 86 17.25 0.43 -17.72
N ALA A 87 16.59 -0.68 -17.57
CA ALA A 87 15.71 -0.94 -16.42
C ALA A 87 16.54 -1.36 -15.19
N GLU A 88 16.09 -0.92 -14.00
CA GLU A 88 16.68 -1.33 -12.73
C GLU A 88 15.56 -1.66 -11.73
N PHE A 89 15.53 -2.91 -11.32
CA PHE A 89 14.55 -3.41 -10.34
C PHE A 89 14.85 -2.87 -8.93
N THR A 90 13.79 -2.51 -8.20
CA THR A 90 13.84 -2.11 -6.79
C THR A 90 12.82 -2.91 -6.01
N GLN A 91 13.27 -3.80 -5.13
CA GLN A 91 12.39 -4.58 -4.25
C GLN A 91 11.63 -3.66 -3.30
N ASN A 92 10.33 -3.89 -3.18
CA ASN A 92 9.46 -3.23 -2.21
C ASN A 92 8.25 -4.11 -1.96
N ASP A 93 7.72 -4.11 -0.72
CA ASP A 93 6.53 -4.87 -0.38
C ASP A 93 5.29 -4.31 -1.11
N TRP A 94 4.38 -5.20 -1.52
CA TRP A 94 3.16 -4.86 -2.26
C TRP A 94 2.39 -3.69 -1.64
N SER A 95 2.08 -3.75 -0.35
CA SER A 95 1.31 -2.73 0.37
C SER A 95 2.03 -1.37 0.46
N ASN A 96 3.34 -1.33 0.24
CA ASN A 96 4.19 -0.14 0.32
C ASN A 96 4.60 0.44 -1.03
N LEU A 97 4.18 -0.14 -2.16
CA LEU A 97 4.60 0.31 -3.50
C LEU A 97 4.21 1.78 -3.76
N VAL A 98 2.94 2.14 -3.61
CA VAL A 98 2.47 3.51 -3.86
C VAL A 98 3.11 4.53 -2.90
N PRO A 99 3.15 4.31 -1.57
CA PRO A 99 3.87 5.19 -0.66
C PRO A 99 5.37 5.33 -0.97
N SER A 100 6.03 4.27 -1.45
CA SER A 100 7.46 4.30 -1.80
C SER A 100 7.73 5.00 -3.13
N LEU A 101 6.82 4.90 -4.10
CA LEU A 101 6.85 5.69 -5.33
C LEU A 101 6.79 7.19 -5.00
N ASP A 102 5.87 7.59 -4.13
CA ASP A 102 5.68 8.99 -3.73
C ASP A 102 6.92 9.56 -3.04
N ARG A 103 7.60 8.75 -2.21
CA ARG A 103 8.89 9.10 -1.59
C ARG A 103 10.09 9.13 -2.55
N GLY A 104 9.92 8.64 -3.81
CA GLY A 104 10.97 8.63 -4.81
C GLY A 104 11.96 7.47 -4.69
N SER A 105 11.59 6.38 -4.04
CA SER A 105 12.42 5.16 -3.94
C SER A 105 12.73 4.58 -5.31
N PHE A 106 11.79 4.66 -6.23
CA PHE A 106 11.88 4.30 -7.65
C PHE A 106 11.08 5.29 -8.51
N ASP A 107 11.05 5.07 -9.80
CA ASP A 107 10.51 6.02 -10.78
C ASP A 107 9.11 5.66 -11.22
N VAL A 108 8.84 4.36 -11.35
CA VAL A 108 7.56 3.77 -11.74
C VAL A 108 7.29 2.50 -10.94
N ILE A 109 6.01 2.11 -10.84
CA ILE A 109 5.60 0.81 -10.31
C ILE A 109 5.15 -0.06 -11.47
N MET A 110 5.57 -1.35 -11.45
CA MET A 110 5.05 -2.39 -12.32
C MET A 110 5.08 -3.71 -11.52
N ASN A 111 3.92 -4.21 -11.12
CA ASN A 111 3.77 -5.38 -10.24
C ASN A 111 2.33 -5.94 -10.26
N GLY A 112 1.77 -6.18 -11.45
CA GLY A 112 0.34 -6.48 -11.53
C GLY A 112 -0.50 -5.38 -10.89
N LEU A 113 -0.06 -4.12 -10.97
CA LEU A 113 -0.75 -3.04 -10.28
C LEU A 113 -2.07 -2.73 -10.98
N GLU A 114 -3.16 -3.13 -10.34
CA GLU A 114 -4.50 -2.93 -10.87
C GLU A 114 -4.87 -1.45 -10.88
N VAL A 115 -5.48 -1.01 -11.99
CA VAL A 115 -6.06 0.33 -12.09
C VAL A 115 -7.37 0.36 -11.31
N THR A 116 -7.33 1.01 -10.15
CA THR A 116 -8.52 1.24 -9.32
C THR A 116 -8.78 2.74 -9.14
N PRO A 117 -10.03 3.16 -8.89
CA PRO A 117 -10.33 4.57 -8.64
C PRO A 117 -9.50 5.16 -7.50
N ALA A 118 -9.33 4.43 -6.41
CA ALA A 118 -8.56 4.87 -5.25
C ALA A 118 -7.08 5.10 -5.58
N ARG A 119 -6.48 4.27 -6.43
CA ARG A 119 -5.11 4.45 -6.89
C ARG A 119 -4.99 5.58 -7.91
N ALA A 120 -5.97 5.73 -8.82
CA ALA A 120 -5.99 6.81 -9.81
C ALA A 120 -6.06 8.22 -9.20
N ASP A 121 -6.55 8.34 -7.96
CA ASP A 121 -6.50 9.59 -7.20
C ASP A 121 -5.10 9.90 -6.63
N THR A 122 -4.20 8.91 -6.57
CA THR A 122 -2.88 9.03 -5.93
C THR A 122 -1.71 8.92 -6.90
N VAL A 123 -1.88 8.24 -8.03
CA VAL A 123 -0.84 8.03 -9.06
C VAL A 123 -1.39 8.27 -10.45
N LEU A 124 -0.50 8.52 -11.41
CA LEU A 124 -0.81 8.50 -12.83
C LEU A 124 -0.62 7.09 -13.38
N PHE A 125 -1.50 6.66 -14.25
CA PHE A 125 -1.39 5.40 -14.95
C PHE A 125 -1.11 5.59 -16.44
N THR A 126 -0.29 4.70 -17.02
CA THR A 126 -0.13 4.53 -18.46
C THR A 126 -1.33 3.75 -19.03
N ARG A 127 -1.36 3.52 -20.35
CA ARG A 127 -2.15 2.42 -20.94
C ARG A 127 -1.82 1.11 -20.23
N PRO A 128 -2.75 0.13 -20.25
CA PRO A 128 -2.49 -1.16 -19.62
C PRO A 128 -1.47 -1.97 -20.44
N TYR A 129 -0.72 -2.80 -19.72
CA TYR A 129 0.15 -3.82 -20.33
C TYR A 129 -0.44 -5.22 -20.23
N TYR A 130 -1.53 -5.41 -19.45
CA TYR A 130 -2.26 -6.65 -19.31
C TYR A 130 -3.73 -6.39 -18.95
N ILE A 131 -4.64 -7.25 -19.43
CA ILE A 131 -6.08 -7.23 -19.11
C ILE A 131 -6.41 -8.52 -18.38
N PHE A 132 -6.50 -8.48 -17.06
CA PHE A 132 -6.84 -9.65 -16.26
C PHE A 132 -8.33 -9.79 -16.04
N SER A 133 -8.75 -10.97 -15.58
CA SER A 133 -10.09 -11.20 -15.03
C SER A 133 -9.99 -11.64 -13.58
N ALA A 134 -10.74 -11.04 -12.68
CA ALA A 134 -10.87 -11.52 -11.31
C ALA A 134 -11.64 -12.84 -11.31
N GLN A 135 -11.00 -13.94 -10.92
CA GLN A 135 -11.52 -15.30 -10.97
C GLN A 135 -11.91 -15.82 -9.60
N LEU A 136 -13.14 -16.28 -9.49
CA LEU A 136 -13.63 -16.97 -8.31
C LEU A 136 -13.29 -18.47 -8.40
N VAL A 137 -12.49 -18.94 -7.44
CA VAL A 137 -12.07 -20.34 -7.32
C VAL A 137 -12.66 -20.94 -6.05
N ALA A 138 -13.19 -22.16 -6.15
CA ALA A 138 -13.74 -22.91 -5.01
C ALA A 138 -13.26 -24.37 -5.03
N ARG A 139 -13.51 -25.10 -3.95
CA ARG A 139 -13.29 -26.55 -3.92
C ARG A 139 -14.20 -27.25 -4.93
N ARG A 140 -13.67 -28.27 -5.56
CA ARG A 140 -14.41 -29.05 -6.58
C ARG A 140 -15.61 -29.81 -6.01
N ASP A 141 -15.54 -30.24 -4.76
CA ASP A 141 -16.60 -30.94 -4.04
C ASP A 141 -17.68 -30.01 -3.47
N ASP A 142 -17.43 -28.70 -3.42
CA ASP A 142 -18.45 -27.71 -3.00
C ASP A 142 -19.23 -27.18 -4.22
N ALA A 143 -20.27 -27.89 -4.61
CA ALA A 143 -21.17 -27.46 -5.68
C ALA A 143 -22.10 -26.30 -5.29
N THR A 144 -22.11 -25.88 -4.03
CA THR A 144 -22.98 -24.78 -3.54
C THR A 144 -22.42 -23.41 -3.91
N VAL A 145 -21.12 -23.31 -4.19
CA VAL A 145 -20.47 -22.07 -4.66
C VAL A 145 -20.70 -21.94 -6.16
N THR A 146 -21.58 -21.03 -6.54
CA THR A 146 -21.96 -20.75 -7.94
C THR A 146 -21.62 -19.34 -8.40
N GLY A 147 -21.24 -18.44 -7.50
CA GLY A 147 -20.88 -17.05 -7.71
C GLY A 147 -20.78 -16.31 -6.39
N LEU A 148 -20.50 -15.01 -6.43
CA LEU A 148 -20.35 -14.17 -5.21
C LEU A 148 -21.60 -14.18 -4.33
N GLU A 149 -22.79 -14.17 -4.93
CA GLU A 149 -24.05 -14.16 -4.17
C GLU A 149 -24.23 -15.41 -3.30
N SER A 150 -23.69 -16.57 -3.73
CA SER A 150 -23.73 -17.82 -2.99
C SER A 150 -22.79 -17.85 -1.78
N LEU A 151 -21.92 -16.86 -1.65
CA LEU A 151 -20.88 -16.74 -0.63
C LEU A 151 -21.24 -15.77 0.49
N HIS A 152 -22.45 -15.23 0.51
CA HIS A 152 -22.89 -14.31 1.57
C HIS A 152 -22.67 -14.92 2.96
N GLY A 153 -21.90 -14.24 3.83
CA GLY A 153 -21.55 -14.71 5.17
C GLY A 153 -20.51 -15.84 5.21
N ARG A 154 -19.94 -16.25 4.06
CA ARG A 154 -18.83 -17.23 3.97
C ARG A 154 -17.49 -16.53 3.91
N ARG A 155 -16.43 -17.26 4.23
CA ARG A 155 -15.05 -16.77 4.23
C ARG A 155 -14.46 -16.86 2.83
N VAL A 156 -14.04 -15.71 2.28
CA VAL A 156 -13.42 -15.63 0.96
C VAL A 156 -12.04 -15.01 1.06
N GLY A 157 -11.04 -15.73 0.58
CA GLY A 157 -9.64 -15.31 0.58
C GLY A 157 -9.30 -14.39 -0.59
N THR A 158 -8.45 -13.39 -0.34
CA THR A 158 -7.90 -12.49 -1.36
C THR A 158 -6.62 -11.81 -0.86
N LEU A 159 -5.92 -11.11 -1.75
CA LEU A 159 -4.79 -10.26 -1.35
C LEU A 159 -5.27 -8.93 -0.76
N ALA A 160 -4.58 -8.46 0.26
CA ALA A 160 -4.83 -7.16 0.86
C ALA A 160 -4.64 -6.04 -0.18
N SER A 161 -5.51 -5.02 -0.13
CA SER A 161 -5.43 -3.84 -1.00
C SER A 161 -5.49 -4.12 -2.51
N SER A 162 -6.02 -5.28 -2.95
CA SER A 162 -6.26 -5.63 -4.35
C SER A 162 -7.64 -5.15 -4.82
N MET A 163 -7.88 -5.14 -6.14
CA MET A 163 -9.21 -4.91 -6.71
C MET A 163 -10.20 -5.99 -6.22
N SER A 164 -9.75 -7.23 -6.12
CA SER A 164 -10.55 -8.35 -5.60
C SER A 164 -10.97 -8.12 -4.14
N PHE A 165 -10.11 -7.51 -3.32
CA PHE A 165 -10.47 -7.10 -1.95
C PHE A 165 -11.63 -6.09 -1.95
N ASP A 166 -11.58 -5.08 -2.82
CA ASP A 166 -12.65 -4.08 -2.92
C ASP A 166 -13.97 -4.70 -3.37
N ILE A 167 -13.96 -5.60 -4.35
CA ILE A 167 -15.14 -6.36 -4.80
C ILE A 167 -15.75 -7.17 -3.65
N LEU A 168 -14.93 -7.92 -2.92
CA LEU A 168 -15.41 -8.77 -1.82
C LEU A 168 -15.99 -7.96 -0.66
N ARG A 169 -15.38 -6.83 -0.32
CA ARG A 169 -15.85 -5.94 0.74
C ARG A 169 -17.27 -5.43 0.48
N GLU A 170 -17.65 -5.26 -0.78
CA GLU A 170 -18.99 -4.80 -1.19
C GLU A 170 -20.00 -5.96 -1.33
N SER A 171 -19.53 -7.21 -1.34
CA SER A 171 -20.35 -8.40 -1.64
C SER A 171 -20.96 -9.07 -0.40
N GLY A 172 -20.73 -8.56 0.81
CA GLY A 172 -21.31 -9.11 2.05
C GLY A 172 -20.75 -10.47 2.48
N VAL A 173 -19.52 -10.78 2.05
CA VAL A 173 -18.75 -11.95 2.47
C VAL A 173 -17.84 -11.62 3.66
N GLU A 174 -17.34 -12.62 4.37
CA GLU A 174 -16.27 -12.47 5.35
C GLU A 174 -14.92 -12.51 4.61
N VAL A 175 -14.27 -11.36 4.46
CA VAL A 175 -13.01 -11.26 3.71
C VAL A 175 -11.84 -11.69 4.56
N VAL A 176 -11.07 -12.67 4.08
CA VAL A 176 -9.81 -13.11 4.69
C VAL A 176 -8.66 -12.63 3.80
N THR A 177 -7.78 -11.78 4.34
CA THR A 177 -6.67 -11.19 3.58
C THR A 177 -5.37 -11.95 3.78
N TYR A 178 -4.61 -12.04 2.71
CA TYR A 178 -3.30 -12.69 2.64
C TYR A 178 -2.26 -11.71 2.06
N GLU A 179 -0.99 -11.94 2.35
CA GLU A 179 0.12 -11.18 1.76
C GLU A 179 0.70 -11.89 0.53
N GLY A 180 0.68 -13.22 0.51
CA GLY A 180 1.18 -14.04 -0.59
C GLY A 180 0.07 -14.64 -1.46
N THR A 181 0.44 -15.05 -2.68
CA THR A 181 -0.49 -15.53 -3.71
C THR A 181 -0.86 -17.02 -3.57
N GLU A 182 -0.05 -17.82 -2.88
CA GLU A 182 -0.23 -19.27 -2.76
C GLU A 182 -1.06 -19.67 -1.53
N GLU A 183 -0.90 -18.95 -0.41
CA GLU A 183 -1.51 -19.27 0.88
C GLU A 183 -3.05 -19.34 0.82
N PRO A 184 -3.78 -18.44 0.12
CA PRO A 184 -5.24 -18.52 0.05
C PRO A 184 -5.71 -19.82 -0.58
N TYR A 185 -5.01 -20.37 -1.58
CA TYR A 185 -5.38 -21.64 -2.19
C TYR A 185 -5.07 -22.84 -1.29
N ALA A 186 -4.01 -22.79 -0.50
CA ALA A 186 -3.73 -23.81 0.50
C ALA A 186 -4.80 -23.82 1.60
N ASP A 187 -5.26 -22.66 2.03
CA ASP A 187 -6.34 -22.51 3.00
C ASP A 187 -7.70 -22.95 2.44
N LEU A 188 -7.97 -22.65 1.17
CA LEU A 188 -9.16 -23.13 0.46
C LEU A 188 -9.19 -24.66 0.37
N GLU A 189 -8.08 -25.27 -0.02
CA GLU A 189 -7.93 -26.72 -0.10
C GLU A 189 -8.09 -27.37 1.28
N GLY A 190 -7.52 -26.75 2.32
CA GLY A 190 -7.66 -27.16 3.72
C GLY A 190 -9.02 -26.88 4.37
N GLY A 191 -9.96 -26.24 3.65
CA GLY A 191 -11.30 -25.92 4.16
C GLY A 191 -11.35 -24.81 5.22
N ARG A 192 -10.28 -24.02 5.36
CA ARG A 192 -10.25 -22.87 6.26
C ARG A 192 -11.00 -21.67 5.73
N ILE A 193 -11.13 -21.58 4.41
CA ILE A 193 -11.98 -20.62 3.68
C ILE A 193 -12.82 -21.36 2.65
N ASP A 194 -13.83 -20.68 2.11
CA ASP A 194 -14.84 -21.31 1.22
C ASP A 194 -14.58 -21.04 -0.26
N ALA A 195 -13.93 -19.90 -0.58
CA ALA A 195 -13.54 -19.52 -1.92
C ALA A 195 -12.32 -18.59 -1.91
N VAL A 196 -11.72 -18.38 -3.08
CA VAL A 196 -10.66 -17.39 -3.33
C VAL A 196 -11.09 -16.56 -4.53
N LEU A 197 -10.95 -15.24 -4.43
CA LEU A 197 -11.09 -14.30 -5.55
C LEU A 197 -9.75 -13.62 -5.78
N LEU A 198 -9.10 -13.93 -6.90
CA LEU A 198 -7.84 -13.34 -7.35
C LEU A 198 -7.81 -13.29 -8.88
N ASP A 199 -6.79 -12.64 -9.42
CA ASP A 199 -6.59 -12.48 -10.85
C ASP A 199 -6.35 -13.81 -11.56
N ASP A 200 -6.74 -13.91 -12.82
CA ASP A 200 -6.64 -15.13 -13.64
C ASP A 200 -5.22 -15.70 -13.74
N ILE A 201 -4.19 -14.85 -13.78
CA ILE A 201 -2.78 -15.29 -13.73
C ILE A 201 -2.51 -16.05 -12.42
N ILE A 202 -2.88 -15.47 -11.28
CA ILE A 202 -2.67 -16.06 -9.96
C ILE A 202 -3.53 -17.31 -9.81
N ALA A 203 -4.81 -17.23 -10.21
CA ALA A 203 -5.73 -18.37 -10.15
C ALA A 203 -5.23 -19.56 -10.96
N THR A 204 -4.76 -19.31 -12.18
CA THR A 204 -4.23 -20.36 -13.06
C THR A 204 -2.95 -20.96 -12.53
N ARG A 205 -2.01 -20.12 -12.05
CA ARG A 205 -0.66 -20.57 -11.63
C ARG A 205 -0.67 -21.29 -10.29
N TYR A 206 -1.47 -20.85 -9.32
CA TYR A 206 -1.42 -21.36 -7.93
C TYR A 206 -2.70 -22.11 -7.50
N GLY A 207 -3.84 -21.79 -8.09
CA GLY A 207 -5.13 -22.38 -7.73
C GLY A 207 -5.53 -23.55 -8.61
N LEU A 208 -5.67 -23.32 -9.91
CA LEU A 208 -6.24 -24.30 -10.85
C LEU A 208 -5.31 -25.46 -11.21
N VAL A 209 -4.04 -25.37 -10.88
CA VAL A 209 -3.10 -26.50 -10.91
C VAL A 209 -3.43 -27.58 -9.86
N ARG A 210 -4.22 -27.23 -8.84
CA ARG A 210 -4.64 -28.14 -7.76
C ARG A 210 -5.90 -28.89 -8.20
N PRO A 211 -5.88 -30.23 -8.33
CA PRO A 211 -7.02 -30.99 -8.86
C PRO A 211 -8.26 -30.91 -7.95
N THR A 212 -8.11 -30.56 -6.70
CA THR A 212 -9.17 -30.38 -5.71
C THR A 212 -9.95 -29.07 -5.87
N LEU A 213 -9.41 -28.12 -6.64
CA LEU A 213 -10.01 -26.82 -6.87
C LEU A 213 -10.60 -26.72 -8.28
N ARG A 214 -11.50 -25.74 -8.47
CA ARG A 214 -12.13 -25.44 -9.75
C ARG A 214 -12.38 -23.94 -9.91
N LEU A 215 -12.32 -23.47 -11.13
CA LEU A 215 -12.87 -22.17 -11.50
C LEU A 215 -14.39 -22.23 -11.35
N VAL A 216 -14.97 -21.25 -10.67
CA VAL A 216 -16.41 -21.05 -10.57
C VAL A 216 -16.89 -20.16 -11.72
N THR A 217 -16.34 -18.94 -11.80
CA THR A 217 -16.67 -17.95 -12.83
C THR A 217 -15.66 -16.80 -12.82
N ASP A 218 -15.59 -16.10 -13.95
CA ASP A 218 -14.98 -14.76 -14.02
C ASP A 218 -15.97 -13.74 -13.44
N ILE A 219 -15.48 -12.84 -12.62
CA ILE A 219 -16.31 -11.82 -11.95
C ILE A 219 -16.26 -10.50 -12.71
N GLN A 220 -15.06 -10.00 -12.99
CA GLN A 220 -14.85 -8.69 -13.61
C GLN A 220 -13.48 -8.61 -14.25
N ASP A 221 -13.41 -7.98 -15.43
CA ASP A 221 -12.13 -7.62 -16.03
C ASP A 221 -11.50 -6.40 -15.31
N GLY A 222 -10.18 -6.41 -15.26
CA GLY A 222 -9.38 -5.32 -14.74
C GLY A 222 -8.13 -5.11 -15.59
N TYR A 223 -7.33 -4.11 -15.23
CA TYR A 223 -6.20 -3.67 -16.02
C TYR A 223 -4.95 -3.54 -15.15
N TYR A 224 -3.82 -4.12 -15.58
CA TYR A 224 -2.52 -3.81 -15.03
C TYR A 224 -1.89 -2.69 -15.84
N ALA A 225 -1.46 -1.63 -15.18
CA ALA A 225 -0.80 -0.51 -15.82
C ALA A 225 0.43 -0.07 -15.03
N VAL A 226 1.37 0.58 -15.70
CA VAL A 226 2.52 1.19 -15.04
C VAL A 226 2.05 2.45 -14.32
N ALA A 227 2.44 2.60 -13.04
CA ALA A 227 2.08 3.76 -12.25
C ALA A 227 3.28 4.70 -12.04
N CYS A 228 3.01 5.99 -12.14
CA CYS A 228 3.99 7.07 -11.96
C CYS A 228 3.48 8.08 -10.93
N ARG A 229 4.39 8.89 -10.35
CA ARG A 229 4.00 10.01 -9.49
C ARG A 229 3.22 11.07 -10.26
N HIS A 230 2.25 11.71 -9.62
CA HIS A 230 1.56 12.86 -10.22
C HIS A 230 2.51 14.00 -10.63
N ALA A 231 3.60 14.19 -9.91
CA ALA A 231 4.60 15.21 -10.23
C ALA A 231 5.44 14.88 -11.47
N ASP A 232 5.43 13.63 -11.94
CA ASP A 232 6.28 13.14 -13.03
C ASP A 232 5.46 12.85 -14.31
N GLN A 233 4.49 13.69 -14.63
CA GLN A 233 3.61 13.52 -15.79
C GLN A 233 4.39 13.30 -17.10
N THR A 234 5.50 14.04 -17.31
CA THR A 234 6.34 13.90 -18.51
C THR A 234 7.00 12.51 -18.59
N LEU A 235 7.45 11.95 -17.46
CA LEU A 235 7.98 10.60 -17.41
C LEU A 235 6.88 9.57 -17.71
N CYS A 236 5.70 9.74 -17.13
CA CYS A 236 4.56 8.84 -17.35
C CYS A 236 4.15 8.80 -18.82
N THR A 237 4.11 9.97 -19.48
CA THR A 237 3.81 10.07 -20.91
C THR A 237 4.88 9.38 -21.77
N GLU A 238 6.15 9.50 -21.42
CA GLU A 238 7.25 8.84 -22.16
C GLU A 238 7.21 7.32 -22.00
N VAL A 239 6.93 6.82 -20.77
CA VAL A 239 6.73 5.40 -20.50
C VAL A 239 5.50 4.87 -21.25
N ASP A 240 4.40 5.64 -21.29
CA ASP A 240 3.19 5.29 -22.03
C ASP A 240 3.45 5.18 -23.54
N HIS A 241 4.20 6.14 -24.13
CA HIS A 241 4.60 6.09 -25.53
C HIS A 241 5.48 4.87 -25.83
N ALA A 242 6.44 4.55 -24.95
CA ALA A 242 7.28 3.38 -25.08
C ALA A 242 6.44 2.08 -25.05
N LEU A 243 5.50 2.00 -24.09
CA LEU A 243 4.58 0.86 -24.00
C LEU A 243 3.69 0.73 -25.23
N ALA A 244 3.19 1.86 -25.77
CA ALA A 244 2.43 1.88 -27.03
C ALA A 244 3.25 1.30 -28.19
N ALA A 245 4.51 1.72 -28.30
CA ALA A 245 5.38 1.28 -29.39
C ALA A 245 5.65 -0.23 -29.34
N ILE A 246 5.94 -0.78 -28.15
CA ILE A 246 6.17 -2.23 -27.99
C ILE A 246 4.88 -3.04 -28.21
N ALA A 247 3.70 -2.50 -27.81
CA ALA A 247 2.42 -3.14 -28.07
C ALA A 247 2.09 -3.18 -29.57
N GLN A 248 2.20 -2.05 -30.28
CA GLN A 248 1.92 -1.93 -31.72
C GLN A 248 2.84 -2.81 -32.59
N ARG A 249 4.08 -3.05 -32.15
CA ARG A 249 5.01 -3.98 -32.84
C ARG A 249 4.75 -5.45 -32.51
N GLY A 250 3.76 -5.75 -31.67
CA GLY A 250 3.45 -7.10 -31.19
C GLY A 250 4.53 -7.67 -30.27
N GLU A 251 5.43 -6.85 -29.74
CA GLU A 251 6.47 -7.28 -28.81
C GLU A 251 5.89 -7.61 -27.44
N LEU A 252 4.97 -6.76 -26.95
CA LEU A 252 4.26 -7.02 -25.71
C LEU A 252 3.56 -8.38 -25.77
N ARG A 253 2.81 -8.66 -26.83
CA ARG A 253 2.11 -9.93 -26.99
C ARG A 253 3.06 -11.13 -27.04
N ARG A 254 4.23 -10.99 -27.69
CA ARG A 254 5.26 -12.03 -27.71
C ARG A 254 5.83 -12.33 -26.32
N ILE A 255 5.97 -11.30 -25.47
CA ILE A 255 6.36 -11.48 -24.05
C ILE A 255 5.27 -12.27 -23.33
N LEU A 256 4.01 -11.83 -23.40
CA LEU A 256 2.89 -12.49 -22.72
C LEU A 256 2.72 -13.96 -23.17
N SER A 257 2.89 -14.22 -24.47
CA SER A 257 2.80 -15.59 -25.02
C SER A 257 3.93 -16.51 -24.51
N ARG A 258 5.15 -15.99 -24.30
CA ARG A 258 6.25 -16.79 -23.72
C ARG A 258 5.95 -17.25 -22.30
N TRP A 259 5.22 -16.43 -21.55
CA TRP A 259 4.81 -16.72 -20.16
C TRP A 259 3.47 -17.46 -20.08
N GLU A 260 2.89 -17.83 -21.24
CA GLU A 260 1.62 -18.56 -21.33
C GLU A 260 0.43 -17.83 -20.67
N ILE A 261 0.46 -16.48 -20.72
CA ILE A 261 -0.59 -15.61 -20.17
C ILE A 261 -1.30 -14.79 -21.27
N ASP A 262 -0.99 -15.01 -22.55
CA ASP A 262 -1.68 -14.35 -23.67
C ASP A 262 -3.08 -14.98 -23.89
N SER A 263 -4.09 -14.13 -24.01
CA SER A 263 -5.46 -14.51 -24.32
C SER A 263 -6.06 -13.59 -25.40
N GLU A 264 -7.32 -13.83 -25.79
CA GLU A 264 -8.00 -12.95 -26.74
C GLU A 264 -8.20 -11.53 -26.21
N ARG A 265 -8.17 -11.33 -24.87
CA ARG A 265 -8.29 -10.01 -24.25
C ARG A 265 -7.09 -9.11 -24.58
N GLU A 266 -5.89 -9.69 -24.60
CA GLU A 266 -4.64 -8.95 -24.86
C GLU A 266 -4.53 -8.45 -26.30
N ALA A 267 -5.29 -8.99 -27.25
CA ALA A 267 -5.38 -8.47 -28.60
C ALA A 267 -5.84 -6.99 -28.64
N ARG A 268 -6.61 -6.56 -27.66
CA ARG A 268 -7.07 -5.18 -27.52
C ARG A 268 -5.93 -4.20 -27.23
N LEU A 269 -4.84 -4.65 -26.62
CA LEU A 269 -3.69 -3.82 -26.26
C LEU A 269 -2.95 -3.27 -27.51
N GLU A 270 -2.98 -3.99 -28.61
CA GLU A 270 -2.36 -3.56 -29.87
C GLU A 270 -3.03 -2.32 -30.50
N THR A 271 -4.34 -2.17 -30.25
CA THR A 271 -5.16 -1.07 -30.78
C THR A 271 -5.61 -0.08 -29.69
N TRP A 272 -5.06 -0.19 -28.48
CA TRP A 272 -5.43 0.62 -27.35
C TRP A 272 -5.13 2.10 -27.58
N SER A 273 -6.14 2.96 -27.43
CA SER A 273 -6.05 4.40 -27.66
C SER A 273 -5.89 5.19 -26.36
N ASP A 274 -5.50 6.46 -26.49
CA ASP A 274 -5.46 7.39 -25.34
C ASP A 274 -6.86 7.67 -24.78
N ASP A 275 -7.93 7.55 -25.61
CA ASP A 275 -9.30 7.66 -25.13
C ASP A 275 -9.69 6.47 -24.27
N ASP A 276 -9.23 5.25 -24.63
CA ASP A 276 -9.42 4.06 -23.81
C ASP A 276 -8.69 4.19 -22.46
N THR A 277 -7.46 4.73 -22.46
CA THR A 277 -6.72 5.00 -21.20
C THR A 277 -7.47 5.99 -20.32
N ARG A 278 -8.02 7.07 -20.91
CA ARG A 278 -8.84 8.02 -20.16
C ARG A 278 -10.11 7.37 -19.62
N ALA A 279 -10.79 6.56 -20.41
CA ALA A 279 -11.98 5.84 -19.98
C ALA A 279 -11.68 4.84 -18.85
N MET A 280 -10.58 4.11 -18.95
CA MET A 280 -10.10 3.16 -17.92
C MET A 280 -9.91 3.85 -16.56
N VAL A 281 -9.25 5.02 -16.55
CA VAL A 281 -8.99 5.80 -15.33
C VAL A 281 -10.25 6.52 -14.82
N LEU A 282 -11.16 6.92 -15.73
CA LEU A 282 -12.41 7.65 -15.41
C LEU A 282 -13.53 6.75 -14.89
N VAL A 283 -13.38 5.43 -14.85
CA VAL A 283 -14.35 4.55 -14.18
C VAL A 283 -14.33 4.86 -12.67
N ARG A 284 -14.78 6.05 -12.33
CA ARG A 284 -15.12 6.44 -10.96
C ARG A 284 -16.32 5.60 -10.53
N GLN A 285 -16.07 4.57 -9.77
CA GLN A 285 -17.04 4.23 -8.76
C GLN A 285 -17.10 5.44 -7.84
N HIS A 286 -18.20 6.18 -7.91
CA HIS A 286 -18.49 7.18 -6.92
C HIS A 286 -18.49 6.43 -5.59
N ALA A 287 -17.46 6.65 -4.77
CA ALA A 287 -17.52 6.29 -3.36
C ALA A 287 -18.65 7.16 -2.77
N THR A 288 -19.87 6.69 -2.98
CA THR A 288 -21.04 7.31 -2.37
C THR A 288 -20.87 7.08 -0.89
N PHE A 289 -20.86 8.18 -0.12
CA PHE A 289 -20.88 8.12 1.34
C PHE A 289 -22.17 7.41 1.74
N THR A 290 -22.05 6.09 1.89
CA THR A 290 -23.21 5.23 2.18
C THR A 290 -23.63 5.43 3.64
N PRO A 291 -24.91 5.23 3.98
CA PRO A 291 -25.36 5.21 5.37
C PRO A 291 -24.56 4.22 6.25
N TYR A 292 -24.05 3.15 5.65
CA TYR A 292 -23.19 2.17 6.32
C TYR A 292 -21.83 2.80 6.71
N LEU A 293 -21.17 3.54 5.82
CA LEU A 293 -19.93 4.27 6.14
C LEU A 293 -20.17 5.31 7.24
N ALA A 294 -21.27 6.06 7.15
CA ALA A 294 -21.67 7.00 8.22
C ALA A 294 -21.83 6.28 9.56
N TRP A 295 -22.45 5.11 9.56
CA TRP A 295 -22.61 4.28 10.76
C TRP A 295 -21.27 3.80 11.32
N LEU A 296 -20.32 3.36 10.48
CA LEU A 296 -18.96 2.99 10.91
C LEU A 296 -18.22 4.16 11.56
N PHE A 297 -18.34 5.38 11.02
CA PHE A 297 -17.79 6.57 11.67
C PHE A 297 -18.42 6.85 13.04
N VAL A 298 -19.74 6.69 13.17
CA VAL A 298 -20.45 6.85 14.46
C VAL A 298 -20.00 5.78 15.46
N GLN A 299 -19.85 4.53 15.03
CA GLN A 299 -19.32 3.45 15.88
C GLN A 299 -17.87 3.75 16.32
N GLY A 300 -16.98 4.14 15.39
CA GLY A 300 -15.60 4.50 15.72
C GLY A 300 -15.52 5.68 16.71
N ALA A 301 -16.33 6.72 16.49
CA ALA A 301 -16.44 7.85 17.41
C ALA A 301 -16.95 7.40 18.79
N GLY A 302 -17.96 6.53 18.83
CA GLY A 302 -18.49 5.94 20.07
C GLY A 302 -17.43 5.17 20.86
N VAL A 303 -16.66 4.32 20.19
CA VAL A 303 -15.54 3.59 20.80
C VAL A 303 -14.49 4.56 21.36
N THR A 304 -14.13 5.60 20.60
CA THR A 304 -13.15 6.61 21.03
C THR A 304 -13.61 7.33 22.29
N VAL A 305 -14.88 7.76 22.33
CA VAL A 305 -15.47 8.42 23.52
C VAL A 305 -15.49 7.47 24.71
N LEU A 306 -15.88 6.21 24.51
CA LEU A 306 -15.92 5.19 25.58
C LEU A 306 -14.51 4.95 26.15
N VAL A 307 -13.53 4.71 25.29
CA VAL A 307 -12.12 4.49 25.72
C VAL A 307 -11.60 5.69 26.48
N SER A 308 -11.83 6.89 25.97
CA SER A 308 -11.38 8.14 26.62
C SER A 308 -12.07 8.34 27.99
N ALA A 309 -13.35 8.06 28.13
CA ALA A 309 -14.07 8.16 29.38
C ALA A 309 -13.57 7.13 30.41
N LEU A 310 -13.34 5.88 30.00
CA LEU A 310 -12.79 4.83 30.88
C LEU A 310 -11.36 5.16 31.31
N ALA A 311 -10.51 5.59 30.37
CA ALA A 311 -9.14 6.00 30.67
C ALA A 311 -9.12 7.21 31.64
N MET A 312 -10.00 8.18 31.44
CA MET A 312 -10.09 9.36 32.34
C MET A 312 -10.54 8.96 33.74
N CYS A 313 -11.54 8.08 33.88
CA CYS A 313 -11.97 7.59 35.19
C CYS A 313 -10.83 6.86 35.92
N LEU A 314 -10.09 6.01 35.19
CA LEU A 314 -8.94 5.28 35.74
C LEU A 314 -7.81 6.22 36.11
N ALA A 315 -7.50 7.21 35.27
CA ALA A 315 -6.46 8.21 35.52
C ALA A 315 -6.78 9.06 36.74
N ILE A 316 -8.03 9.49 36.94
CA ILE A 316 -8.46 10.23 38.13
C ILE A 316 -8.28 9.37 39.39
N ALA A 317 -8.73 8.13 39.38
CA ALA A 317 -8.65 7.23 40.52
C ALA A 317 -7.19 6.92 40.90
N LEU A 318 -6.37 6.54 39.93
CA LEU A 318 -4.94 6.25 40.13
C LEU A 318 -4.16 7.50 40.48
N GLY A 319 -4.42 8.62 39.80
CA GLY A 319 -3.76 9.90 40.08
C GLY A 319 -4.03 10.39 41.50
N LEU A 320 -5.28 10.28 41.98
CA LEU A 320 -5.64 10.62 43.35
C LEU A 320 -4.95 9.70 44.35
N LEU A 321 -4.95 8.39 44.11
CA LEU A 321 -4.25 7.41 44.95
C LEU A 321 -2.74 7.72 45.05
N LEU A 322 -2.09 7.99 43.93
CA LEU A 322 -0.68 8.33 43.86
C LEU A 322 -0.39 9.65 44.57
N ALA A 323 -1.24 10.67 44.40
CA ALA A 323 -1.09 11.96 45.08
C ALA A 323 -1.24 11.83 46.60
N LEU A 324 -2.24 11.10 47.07
CA LEU A 324 -2.43 10.81 48.49
C LEU A 324 -1.24 10.03 49.09
N THR A 325 -0.77 9.02 48.37
CA THR A 325 0.39 8.21 48.77
C THR A 325 1.65 9.04 48.84
N ARG A 326 1.83 9.98 47.90
CA ARG A 326 3.00 10.91 47.91
C ARG A 326 2.94 11.89 49.03
N MET A 327 1.76 12.39 49.43
CA MET A 327 1.58 13.41 50.46
C MET A 327 1.53 12.83 51.88
N TYR A 328 0.85 11.70 52.07
CA TYR A 328 0.53 11.17 53.40
C TYR A 328 1.10 9.77 53.66
N GLY A 329 1.67 9.12 52.64
CA GLY A 329 2.19 7.75 52.75
C GLY A 329 3.52 7.69 53.52
N PRO A 330 3.88 6.49 54.05
CA PRO A 330 5.19 6.29 54.65
C PRO A 330 6.30 6.47 53.63
N LYS A 331 7.47 6.93 54.06
CA LYS A 331 8.61 7.32 53.20
C LYS A 331 8.92 6.32 52.06
N PRO A 332 8.98 4.99 52.28
CA PRO A 332 9.27 4.06 51.17
C PRO A 332 8.20 4.08 50.12
N LEU A 333 6.92 4.15 50.48
CA LEU A 333 5.79 4.14 49.56
C LEU A 333 5.67 5.47 48.77
N SER A 334 5.92 6.59 49.45
CA SER A 334 5.99 7.91 48.83
C SER A 334 7.14 8.01 47.81
N SER A 335 8.29 7.38 48.07
CA SER A 335 9.42 7.32 47.15
C SER A 335 9.08 6.50 45.89
N ILE A 336 8.42 5.35 46.03
CA ILE A 336 7.98 4.52 44.94
C ILE A 336 6.96 5.28 44.06
N ALA A 337 5.96 5.91 44.68
CA ALA A 337 4.98 6.72 43.96
C ALA A 337 5.59 7.87 43.18
N THR A 338 6.59 8.53 43.77
CA THR A 338 7.35 9.63 43.13
C THR A 338 8.12 9.12 41.93
N THR A 339 8.88 8.01 42.08
CA THR A 339 9.64 7.40 40.98
C THR A 339 8.74 6.99 39.84
N TYR A 340 7.57 6.38 40.12
CA TYR A 340 6.58 6.03 39.10
C TYR A 340 6.12 7.25 38.32
N VAL A 341 5.70 8.32 39.01
CA VAL A 341 5.22 9.54 38.36
C VAL A 341 6.31 10.19 37.50
N GLU A 342 7.55 10.28 37.97
CA GLU A 342 8.64 10.89 37.21
C GLU A 342 9.03 10.04 35.98
N LEU A 343 8.97 8.71 36.08
CA LEU A 343 9.24 7.80 34.97
C LEU A 343 8.21 7.98 33.85
N PHE A 344 6.93 7.94 34.19
CA PHE A 344 5.85 8.06 33.19
C PHE A 344 5.74 9.49 32.63
N ARG A 345 5.98 10.52 33.43
CA ARG A 345 6.04 11.91 32.98
C ARG A 345 7.22 12.20 32.06
N GLY A 346 8.34 11.50 32.25
CA GLY A 346 9.57 11.68 31.47
C GLY A 346 9.61 10.88 30.16
N THR A 347 8.66 9.98 29.91
CA THR A 347 8.65 9.12 28.72
C THR A 347 7.56 9.53 27.72
N PRO A 348 7.82 9.48 26.39
CA PRO A 348 6.80 9.75 25.38
C PRO A 348 5.64 8.74 25.47
N VAL A 349 4.40 9.23 25.35
CA VAL A 349 3.18 8.40 25.43
C VAL A 349 3.20 7.27 24.39
N LEU A 350 3.66 7.54 23.17
CA LEU A 350 3.82 6.52 22.13
C LEU A 350 4.73 5.37 22.55
N LEU A 351 5.84 5.65 23.23
CA LEU A 351 6.74 4.62 23.74
C LEU A 351 6.05 3.78 24.82
N GLN A 352 5.29 4.41 25.71
CA GLN A 352 4.53 3.72 26.75
C GLN A 352 3.50 2.76 26.16
N LEU A 353 2.75 3.21 25.13
CA LEU A 353 1.78 2.39 24.40
C LEU A 353 2.45 1.21 23.70
N HIS A 354 3.61 1.41 23.07
CA HIS A 354 4.37 0.33 22.43
C HIS A 354 4.84 -0.73 23.45
N VAL A 355 5.39 -0.29 24.58
CA VAL A 355 5.84 -1.20 25.64
C VAL A 355 4.66 -1.98 26.22
N LEU A 356 3.52 -1.33 26.45
CA LEU A 356 2.31 -2.01 26.93
C LEU A 356 1.80 -3.02 25.92
N TYR A 357 1.62 -2.62 24.68
CA TYR A 357 1.01 -3.47 23.64
C TYR A 357 1.92 -4.65 23.25
N PHE A 358 3.19 -4.38 22.91
CA PHE A 358 4.12 -5.40 22.43
C PHE A 358 4.90 -6.12 23.52
N GLY A 359 5.06 -5.51 24.70
CA GLY A 359 5.84 -6.08 25.80
C GLY A 359 4.97 -6.68 26.91
N VAL A 360 4.08 -5.89 27.49
CA VAL A 360 3.33 -6.30 28.69
C VAL A 360 2.13 -7.21 28.35
N MET A 361 1.34 -6.87 27.33
CA MET A 361 0.13 -7.62 26.97
C MET A 361 0.41 -9.09 26.60
N PRO A 362 1.42 -9.43 25.76
CA PRO A 362 1.75 -10.82 25.48
C PRO A 362 2.17 -11.63 26.71
N VAL A 363 2.93 -11.00 27.62
CA VAL A 363 3.36 -11.66 28.87
C VAL A 363 2.15 -11.91 29.77
N MET A 364 1.27 -10.94 29.92
CA MET A 364 0.05 -11.09 30.73
C MET A 364 -0.89 -12.16 30.15
N ARG A 365 -1.06 -12.18 28.83
CA ARG A 365 -1.89 -13.18 28.14
C ARG A 365 -1.38 -14.60 28.41
N ASN A 366 -0.09 -14.82 28.27
CA ASN A 366 0.54 -16.12 28.53
C ASN A 366 0.43 -16.52 30.02
N ALA A 367 0.51 -15.54 30.95
CA ALA A 367 0.44 -15.81 32.38
C ALA A 367 -0.99 -16.15 32.87
N ILE A 368 -2.03 -15.64 32.19
CA ILE A 368 -3.45 -15.78 32.61
C ILE A 368 -4.21 -16.79 31.74
N ASN A 369 -3.56 -17.37 30.71
CA ASN A 369 -4.19 -18.27 29.72
C ASN A 369 -5.42 -17.62 29.01
N TRP A 370 -5.30 -16.38 28.59
CA TRP A 370 -6.39 -15.53 28.10
C TRP A 370 -6.48 -15.51 26.57
N ASP A 371 -6.51 -16.68 25.95
CA ASP A 371 -6.47 -16.81 24.48
C ASP A 371 -7.74 -16.30 23.77
N GLY A 372 -8.85 -16.16 24.47
CA GLY A 372 -10.15 -15.74 23.89
C GLY A 372 -10.34 -14.22 23.70
N LEU A 373 -9.38 -13.38 24.09
CA LEU A 373 -9.55 -11.92 24.07
C LEU A 373 -8.38 -11.18 23.38
N SER A 374 -7.62 -11.86 22.54
CA SER A 374 -6.50 -11.26 21.78
C SER A 374 -6.93 -10.07 20.90
N GLU A 375 -8.18 -10.06 20.44
CA GLU A 375 -8.77 -8.95 19.66
C GLU A 375 -8.90 -7.64 20.47
N TYR A 376 -8.89 -7.72 21.80
CA TYR A 376 -9.04 -6.57 22.69
C TYR A 376 -7.73 -6.04 23.29
N ASP A 377 -6.59 -6.64 22.95
CA ASP A 377 -5.27 -6.24 23.47
C ASP A 377 -4.98 -4.75 23.23
N ALA A 378 -5.28 -4.26 22.01
CA ALA A 378 -5.11 -2.85 21.67
C ALA A 378 -6.02 -1.93 22.51
N PHE A 379 -7.24 -2.37 22.80
CA PHE A 379 -8.22 -1.63 23.59
C PHE A 379 -7.76 -1.51 25.06
N PHE A 380 -7.31 -2.61 25.66
CA PHE A 380 -6.77 -2.61 27.01
C PHE A 380 -5.49 -1.78 27.12
N ALA A 381 -4.57 -1.91 26.17
CA ALA A 381 -3.35 -1.11 26.14
C ALA A 381 -3.65 0.39 26.02
N ALA A 382 -4.66 0.78 25.23
CA ALA A 382 -5.09 2.16 25.12
C ALA A 382 -5.71 2.71 26.41
N ILE A 383 -6.58 1.95 27.12
CA ILE A 383 -7.17 2.39 28.37
C ILE A 383 -6.12 2.57 29.48
N VAL A 384 -5.13 1.68 29.54
CA VAL A 384 -4.10 1.70 30.59
C VAL A 384 -2.98 2.70 30.26
N GLY A 385 -2.71 2.96 28.98
CA GLY A 385 -1.63 3.83 28.54
C GLY A 385 -2.03 5.31 28.37
N LEU A 386 -3.31 5.61 28.28
CA LEU A 386 -3.85 6.98 28.25
C LEU A 386 -4.17 7.47 29.68
#